data_cf1398edd877e39274df365828fe35dc
#
_entry.id   cf1398edd877e39274df365828fe35dc
#
_cell.length_a   1.000
_cell.length_b   1.000
_cell.length_c   1.000
_cell.angle_alpha   90.00
_cell.angle_beta   90.00
_cell.angle_gamma   90.00
#
_symmetry.space_group_name_H-M   'P 1'
#
loop_
_entity.id
_entity.type
_entity.pdbx_description
1 polymer ?
#
loop_
_entity_poly.entity_id
_entity_poly.type
_entity_poly.pdbx_seq_one_letter_code
_entity_poly.pdbx_strand_id
1 'polypeptide(L)'
;NIRIYSEIGAEYTGKFGEHTVTGLVLYNQGKYYNPTLKYNIPNGYQGLVGRVTYNYGNRYLAEVNVGYNGTENFAPGKRFGWFPAYSLGWVLTEEPYFPRNEVLSFLKIRGSYGTVGNDKIGGDRFLYLPSVYTYTGSNSYYFGEVGSSYVGYVGSNESKAGNPDLTWEKAIKWNVGADVKFWGDRIGLTFDYFMEHRDNILCNRNTVPTIIGISASNLPAYNMGRMRNSGWDGEISIGDRIGDWSYFVKANFTYAHNKILEQDEVIRNEDYLYRTGLRYGQFFGYVADGIFNSWEEVNAAGRPEYVMANNNNKIQPGDVRYVDINGDGKINDDDQVPIGYSNFPEIMYGISLGGSYKNLDISLLFQGATHVSNMPSRRIMRGFYEYTGANRDLLKSWSYERFVNNQKIVYPRYGVNGVGHNYLTSTYWLEDASYLRLKNVEVGYTFRQESLKKAGIGSIRIYVNGSNLLTWTDMLPGQDPEVANAGVTNSEPYPVTRVFNFGLNVNF
;
A
#
# COMPACT_ATOMS: atom_id res chain seq x y z
N ASN A 1 6.42 11.51 26.25
CA ASN A 1 6.11 10.16 25.76
C ASN A 1 6.86 9.12 26.60
N ILE A 2 6.16 8.14 27.15
CA ILE A 2 6.77 7.03 27.91
C ILE A 2 6.39 5.73 27.23
N ARG A 3 7.40 4.91 26.91
CA ARG A 3 7.22 3.57 26.37
C ARG A 3 7.96 2.57 27.25
N ILE A 4 7.24 1.58 27.73
CA ILE A 4 7.78 0.47 28.52
C ILE A 4 7.47 -0.81 27.77
N TYR A 5 8.48 -1.63 27.58
CA TYR A 5 8.36 -2.98 27.02
C TYR A 5 9.08 -3.96 27.95
N SER A 6 8.45 -5.07 28.21
CA SER A 6 9.02 -6.16 29.01
C SER A 6 8.75 -7.48 28.29
N GLU A 7 9.77 -8.32 28.25
CA GLU A 7 9.71 -9.64 27.67
C GLU A 7 10.46 -10.64 28.56
N ILE A 8 9.89 -11.80 28.72
CA ILE A 8 10.54 -12.93 29.36
C ILE A 8 10.22 -14.19 28.57
N GLY A 9 11.24 -14.99 28.28
CA GLY A 9 11.09 -16.21 27.51
C GLY A 9 12.04 -17.30 27.97
N ALA A 10 11.65 -18.51 27.68
CA ALA A 10 12.47 -19.69 27.87
C ALA A 10 12.47 -20.51 26.57
N GLU A 11 13.64 -20.89 26.12
CA GLU A 11 13.83 -21.75 24.94
C GLU A 11 14.64 -22.97 25.34
N TYR A 12 14.21 -24.15 24.88
CA TYR A 12 14.92 -25.37 25.05
C TYR A 12 15.07 -26.09 23.72
N THR A 13 16.28 -26.56 23.41
CA THR A 13 16.57 -27.37 22.24
C THR A 13 17.13 -28.71 22.69
N GLY A 14 16.44 -29.79 22.35
CA GLY A 14 16.86 -31.17 22.58
C GLY A 14 17.21 -31.87 21.27
N LYS A 15 18.33 -32.61 21.25
CA LYS A 15 18.73 -33.47 20.13
C LYS A 15 18.71 -34.93 20.59
N PHE A 16 17.95 -35.75 19.89
CA PHE A 16 17.73 -37.18 20.20
C PHE A 16 17.99 -37.99 18.93
N GLY A 17 19.25 -38.31 18.68
CA GLY A 17 19.68 -38.94 17.43
C GLY A 17 19.43 -37.98 16.24
N GLU A 18 18.63 -38.39 15.27
CA GLU A 18 18.26 -37.60 14.11
C GLU A 18 17.11 -36.57 14.40
N HIS A 19 16.52 -36.66 15.59
CA HIS A 19 15.43 -35.76 15.99
C HIS A 19 15.97 -34.52 16.69
N THR A 20 15.58 -33.34 16.24
CA THR A 20 15.82 -32.09 16.94
C THR A 20 14.47 -31.41 17.23
N VAL A 21 14.23 -31.12 18.50
CA VAL A 21 13.01 -30.41 18.95
C VAL A 21 13.43 -29.15 19.64
N THR A 22 12.85 -28.00 19.22
CA THR A 22 13.01 -26.75 19.94
C THR A 22 11.64 -26.27 20.42
N GLY A 23 11.53 -25.97 21.70
CA GLY A 23 10.35 -25.40 22.32
C GLY A 23 10.65 -23.99 22.85
N LEU A 24 9.80 -23.03 22.55
CA LEU A 24 9.86 -21.65 23.06
C LEU A 24 8.53 -21.31 23.73
N VAL A 25 8.60 -20.72 24.93
CA VAL A 25 7.49 -20.02 25.56
C VAL A 25 7.94 -18.61 25.89
N LEU A 26 7.16 -17.63 25.50
CA LEU A 26 7.51 -16.22 25.63
C LEU A 26 6.28 -15.42 26.09
N TYR A 27 6.45 -14.63 27.11
CA TYR A 27 5.48 -13.62 27.55
C TYR A 27 6.02 -12.24 27.27
N ASN A 28 5.21 -11.38 26.67
CA ASN A 28 5.54 -9.99 26.46
C ASN A 28 4.40 -9.07 26.88
N GLN A 29 4.75 -7.87 27.26
CA GLN A 29 3.81 -6.80 27.53
C GLN A 29 4.41 -5.44 27.15
N GLY A 30 3.56 -4.56 26.70
CA GLY A 30 3.96 -3.20 26.35
C GLY A 30 2.96 -2.17 26.83
N LYS A 31 3.48 -1.02 27.22
CA LYS A 31 2.71 0.15 27.59
C LYS A 31 3.28 1.37 26.90
N TYR A 32 2.42 2.13 26.25
CA TYR A 32 2.79 3.40 25.63
C TYR A 32 1.88 4.51 26.14
N TYR A 33 2.46 5.55 26.70
CA TYR A 33 1.76 6.74 27.16
C TYR A 33 2.23 7.97 26.38
N ASN A 34 1.25 8.71 25.87
CA ASN A 34 1.42 10.02 25.28
C ASN A 34 0.32 10.93 25.84
N PRO A 35 0.63 12.16 26.35
CA PRO A 35 -0.35 13.10 26.88
C PRO A 35 -1.45 13.50 25.89
N THR A 36 -1.21 13.34 24.58
CA THR A 36 -2.20 13.65 23.54
C THR A 36 -3.17 12.50 23.26
N LEU A 37 -2.99 11.33 23.92
CA LEU A 37 -3.90 10.20 23.76
C LEU A 37 -5.29 10.53 24.30
N LYS A 38 -6.31 10.15 23.53
CA LYS A 38 -7.71 10.26 23.96
C LYS A 38 -7.90 9.57 25.32
N TYR A 39 -8.59 10.23 26.22
CA TYR A 39 -8.86 9.82 27.61
C TYR A 39 -7.63 9.74 28.54
N ASN A 40 -6.45 10.19 28.15
CA ASN A 40 -5.22 10.07 28.94
C ASN A 40 -4.91 8.64 29.42
N ILE A 41 -5.43 7.63 28.73
CA ILE A 41 -5.21 6.22 29.05
C ILE A 41 -4.07 5.70 28.18
N PRO A 42 -3.04 5.06 28.75
CA PRO A 42 -1.97 4.45 27.95
C PRO A 42 -2.49 3.38 27.03
N ASN A 43 -1.81 3.17 25.89
CA ASN A 43 -1.97 1.95 25.10
C ASN A 43 -1.30 0.80 25.84
N GLY A 44 -1.94 -0.35 25.86
CA GLY A 44 -1.42 -1.56 26.47
C GLY A 44 -1.65 -2.79 25.61
N TYR A 45 -0.68 -3.66 25.54
CA TYR A 45 -0.83 -4.97 24.93
C TYR A 45 -0.11 -6.02 25.78
N GLN A 46 -0.58 -7.25 25.66
CA GLN A 46 -0.01 -8.42 26.30
C GLN A 46 0.01 -9.57 25.29
N GLY A 47 1.02 -10.42 25.38
CA GLY A 47 1.13 -11.59 24.51
C GLY A 47 1.76 -12.75 25.24
N LEU A 48 1.17 -13.94 25.03
CA LEU A 48 1.78 -15.21 25.35
C LEU A 48 1.99 -15.95 24.03
N VAL A 49 3.23 -16.35 23.76
CA VAL A 49 3.61 -17.06 22.53
C VAL A 49 4.21 -18.41 22.89
N GLY A 50 3.71 -19.45 22.26
CA GLY A 50 4.30 -20.78 22.26
C GLY A 50 4.75 -21.16 20.86
N ARG A 51 5.96 -21.71 20.71
CA ARG A 51 6.47 -22.24 19.45
C ARG A 51 7.13 -23.59 19.69
N VAL A 52 6.83 -24.54 18.85
CA VAL A 52 7.54 -25.84 18.80
C VAL A 52 7.98 -26.07 17.37
N THR A 53 9.28 -26.30 17.19
CA THR A 53 9.85 -26.73 15.93
C THR A 53 10.38 -28.16 16.04
N TYR A 54 10.20 -28.92 14.99
CA TYR A 54 10.66 -30.26 14.87
C TYR A 54 11.43 -30.47 13.57
N ASN A 55 12.58 -31.06 13.66
CA ASN A 55 13.43 -31.44 12.52
C ASN A 55 13.85 -32.88 12.67
N TYR A 56 13.59 -33.69 11.66
CA TYR A 56 14.04 -35.08 11.56
C TYR A 56 15.04 -35.22 10.41
N GLY A 57 16.30 -35.49 10.76
CA GLY A 57 17.37 -35.76 9.79
C GLY A 57 17.54 -34.70 8.71
N ASN A 58 17.19 -33.44 8.97
CA ASN A 58 17.09 -32.33 8.00
C ASN A 58 16.16 -32.59 6.80
N ARG A 59 15.37 -33.65 6.85
CA ARG A 59 14.43 -34.07 5.80
C ARG A 59 13.02 -33.54 6.03
N TYR A 60 12.49 -33.76 7.22
CA TYR A 60 11.13 -33.38 7.60
C TYR A 60 11.19 -32.28 8.64
N LEU A 61 10.57 -31.17 8.32
CA LEU A 61 10.51 -29.96 9.15
C LEU A 61 9.05 -29.70 9.49
N ALA A 62 8.77 -29.45 10.76
CA ALA A 62 7.44 -29.06 11.21
C ALA A 62 7.57 -27.93 12.23
N GLU A 63 6.64 -27.00 12.21
CA GLU A 63 6.57 -25.92 13.18
C GLU A 63 5.12 -25.63 13.55
N VAL A 64 4.89 -25.43 14.84
CA VAL A 64 3.61 -24.99 15.39
C VAL A 64 3.87 -23.74 16.22
N ASN A 65 3.17 -22.67 15.89
CA ASN A 65 3.17 -21.43 16.64
C ASN A 65 1.77 -21.15 17.17
N VAL A 66 1.66 -20.66 18.39
CA VAL A 66 0.40 -20.20 18.97
C VAL A 66 0.64 -18.87 19.66
N GLY A 67 -0.03 -17.85 19.20
CA GLY A 67 -0.09 -16.54 19.87
C GLY A 67 -1.41 -16.36 20.60
N TYR A 68 -1.36 -15.95 21.87
CA TYR A 68 -2.51 -15.51 22.64
C TYR A 68 -2.27 -14.05 23.01
N ASN A 69 -2.85 -13.14 22.22
CA ASN A 69 -2.56 -11.71 22.31
C ASN A 69 -3.77 -10.93 22.78
N GLY A 70 -3.53 -9.92 23.61
CA GLY A 70 -4.53 -9.06 24.21
C GLY A 70 -4.25 -7.57 23.97
N THR A 71 -5.31 -6.81 23.78
CA THR A 71 -5.32 -5.35 23.58
C THR A 71 -6.44 -4.70 24.38
N GLU A 72 -6.25 -3.45 24.76
CA GLU A 72 -7.28 -2.64 25.44
C GLU A 72 -8.34 -2.08 24.47
N ASN A 73 -8.13 -2.18 23.15
CA ASN A 73 -9.02 -1.59 22.15
C ASN A 73 -10.42 -2.21 22.11
N PHE A 74 -10.59 -3.39 22.71
CA PHE A 74 -11.86 -4.12 22.73
C PHE A 74 -12.47 -4.20 24.14
N ALA A 75 -13.77 -4.44 24.21
CA ALA A 75 -14.51 -4.59 25.45
C ALA A 75 -13.97 -5.77 26.30
N PRO A 76 -14.11 -5.73 27.64
CA PRO A 76 -13.83 -6.88 28.49
C PRO A 76 -14.50 -8.15 27.95
N GLY A 77 -13.77 -9.26 27.93
CA GLY A 77 -14.21 -10.52 27.34
C GLY A 77 -13.86 -10.69 25.86
N LYS A 78 -13.54 -9.63 25.12
CA LYS A 78 -13.15 -9.67 23.68
C LYS A 78 -11.70 -9.21 23.45
N ARG A 79 -10.97 -8.86 24.51
CA ARG A 79 -9.61 -8.30 24.43
C ARG A 79 -8.56 -9.27 23.91
N PHE A 80 -8.75 -10.58 24.17
CA PHE A 80 -7.77 -11.60 23.84
C PHE A 80 -8.20 -12.42 22.63
N GLY A 81 -7.24 -12.71 21.76
CA GLY A 81 -7.43 -13.54 20.58
C GLY A 81 -6.38 -14.66 20.49
N TRP A 82 -6.78 -15.82 19.94
CA TRP A 82 -5.91 -16.96 19.62
C TRP A 82 -5.54 -16.92 18.15
N PHE A 83 -4.23 -17.05 17.88
CA PHE A 83 -3.67 -16.97 16.54
C PHE A 83 -2.69 -18.14 16.31
N PRO A 84 -3.20 -19.35 16.01
CA PRO A 84 -2.36 -20.47 15.67
C PRO A 84 -1.79 -20.37 14.25
N ALA A 85 -0.58 -20.93 14.05
CA ALA A 85 0.04 -21.12 12.77
C ALA A 85 0.83 -22.44 12.74
N TYR A 86 0.83 -23.08 11.57
CA TYR A 86 1.45 -24.37 11.31
C TYR A 86 2.27 -24.27 10.03
N SER A 87 3.44 -24.90 10.02
CA SER A 87 4.21 -25.06 8.79
C SER A 87 4.83 -26.45 8.71
N LEU A 88 4.95 -26.93 7.48
CA LEU A 88 5.60 -28.18 7.13
C LEU A 88 6.61 -27.93 6.02
N GLY A 89 7.74 -28.63 6.06
CA GLY A 89 8.75 -28.62 5.04
C GLY A 89 9.32 -30.01 4.80
N TRP A 90 9.54 -30.33 3.55
CA TRP A 90 10.15 -31.57 3.12
C TRP A 90 11.32 -31.29 2.19
N VAL A 91 12.51 -31.70 2.62
CA VAL A 91 13.74 -31.59 1.84
C VAL A 91 13.95 -32.88 1.08
N LEU A 92 13.48 -32.94 -0.17
CA LEU A 92 13.49 -34.15 -0.99
C LEU A 92 14.93 -34.63 -1.28
N THR A 93 15.86 -33.71 -1.46
CA THR A 93 17.25 -34.02 -1.76
C THR A 93 18.01 -34.68 -0.63
N GLU A 94 17.48 -34.63 0.59
CA GLU A 94 18.05 -35.31 1.76
C GLU A 94 17.48 -36.75 1.93
N GLU A 95 16.55 -37.19 1.09
CA GLU A 95 15.99 -38.53 1.13
C GLU A 95 17.00 -39.56 0.65
N PRO A 96 17.11 -40.76 1.31
CA PRO A 96 18.07 -41.79 0.91
C PRO A 96 17.87 -42.34 -0.51
N TYR A 97 16.65 -42.28 -1.02
CA TYR A 97 16.31 -42.73 -2.37
C TYR A 97 16.48 -41.67 -3.44
N PHE A 98 16.74 -40.43 -3.05
CA PHE A 98 16.91 -39.36 -3.99
C PHE A 98 18.26 -39.46 -4.73
N PRO A 99 18.28 -39.52 -6.05
CA PRO A 99 19.54 -39.66 -6.77
C PRO A 99 20.36 -38.40 -6.63
N ARG A 100 21.51 -38.51 -5.96
CA ARG A 100 22.46 -37.37 -5.91
C ARG A 100 23.01 -37.12 -7.30
N ASN A 101 22.83 -35.94 -7.79
CA ASN A 101 23.34 -35.48 -9.10
C ASN A 101 23.90 -34.05 -8.97
N GLU A 102 24.79 -33.70 -9.89
CA GLU A 102 25.43 -32.40 -9.89
C GLU A 102 24.50 -31.27 -10.37
N VAL A 103 23.37 -31.63 -11.00
CA VAL A 103 22.44 -30.63 -11.56
C VAL A 103 21.50 -30.10 -10.48
N LEU A 104 20.76 -30.98 -9.78
CA LEU A 104 19.81 -30.59 -8.73
C LEU A 104 20.46 -30.81 -7.37
N SER A 105 20.99 -29.72 -6.75
CA SER A 105 21.70 -29.78 -5.50
C SER A 105 20.80 -29.67 -4.27
N PHE A 106 19.63 -29.00 -4.41
CA PHE A 106 18.69 -28.84 -3.31
C PHE A 106 17.27 -28.70 -3.85
N LEU A 107 16.32 -29.42 -3.20
CA LEU A 107 14.89 -29.30 -3.45
C LEU A 107 14.13 -29.44 -2.13
N LYS A 108 13.43 -28.37 -1.75
CA LYS A 108 12.55 -28.30 -0.59
C LYS A 108 11.16 -27.85 -1.02
N ILE A 109 10.14 -28.58 -0.60
CA ILE A 109 8.74 -28.17 -0.69
C ILE A 109 8.29 -27.75 0.70
N ARG A 110 7.52 -26.68 0.79
CA ARG A 110 7.01 -26.16 2.05
C ARG A 110 5.57 -25.69 1.93
N GLY A 111 4.87 -25.76 3.04
CA GLY A 111 3.53 -25.22 3.15
C GLY A 111 3.28 -24.66 4.53
N SER A 112 2.49 -23.62 4.61
CA SER A 112 2.08 -23.03 5.88
C SER A 112 0.61 -22.63 5.85
N TYR A 113 0.00 -22.69 7.03
CA TYR A 113 -1.33 -22.21 7.31
C TYR A 113 -1.33 -21.53 8.66
N GLY A 114 -1.93 -20.35 8.77
CA GLY A 114 -1.96 -19.65 10.04
C GLY A 114 -2.99 -18.53 10.08
N THR A 115 -3.27 -18.09 11.30
CA THR A 115 -4.14 -16.94 11.56
C THR A 115 -3.35 -15.81 12.19
N VAL A 116 -3.67 -14.57 11.79
CA VAL A 116 -3.09 -13.34 12.34
C VAL A 116 -4.22 -12.41 12.75
N GLY A 117 -4.12 -11.85 13.95
CA GLY A 117 -5.04 -10.85 14.44
C GLY A 117 -4.54 -9.43 14.20
N ASN A 118 -5.46 -8.53 13.90
CA ASN A 118 -5.20 -7.10 13.85
C ASN A 118 -6.17 -6.38 14.79
N ASP A 119 -5.64 -5.58 15.70
CA ASP A 119 -6.40 -4.78 16.68
C ASP A 119 -6.45 -3.29 16.33
N LYS A 120 -5.91 -2.90 15.16
CA LYS A 120 -5.92 -1.50 14.71
C LYS A 120 -7.30 -1.12 14.21
N ILE A 121 -7.94 -0.19 14.91
CA ILE A 121 -9.28 0.29 14.64
C ILE A 121 -9.28 1.72 14.04
N GLY A 122 -8.33 1.98 13.13
CA GLY A 122 -8.25 3.22 12.32
C GLY A 122 -7.68 4.37 13.13
N GLY A 123 -7.42 4.87 13.92
CA GLY A 123 -6.93 6.04 14.68
C GLY A 123 -7.79 6.36 15.92
N ASP A 124 -8.98 5.79 16.00
CA ASP A 124 -9.84 5.87 17.15
C ASP A 124 -9.44 4.85 18.22
N ARG A 125 -9.82 5.10 19.45
CA ARG A 125 -9.61 4.22 20.60
C ARG A 125 -10.91 3.98 21.32
N PHE A 126 -11.04 2.78 21.90
CA PHE A 126 -12.21 2.43 22.74
C PHE A 126 -13.54 2.61 22.01
N LEU A 127 -13.60 2.19 20.74
CA LEU A 127 -14.82 2.26 19.93
C LEU A 127 -16.00 1.45 20.53
N TYR A 128 -15.74 0.63 21.53
CA TYR A 128 -16.77 -0.08 22.27
C TYR A 128 -17.50 0.81 23.30
N LEU A 129 -16.93 1.97 23.65
CA LEU A 129 -17.56 2.94 24.54
C LEU A 129 -18.29 4.00 23.72
N PRO A 130 -19.51 4.39 24.10
CA PRO A 130 -20.15 5.54 23.49
C PRO A 130 -19.31 6.79 23.81
N SER A 131 -19.13 7.65 22.84
CA SER A 131 -18.52 8.94 23.14
C SER A 131 -19.56 9.88 23.74
N VAL A 132 -19.08 10.71 24.66
CA VAL A 132 -19.89 11.67 25.40
C VAL A 132 -20.48 12.70 24.44
N TYR A 133 -21.61 13.29 24.79
CA TYR A 133 -22.19 14.42 24.07
C TYR A 133 -21.19 15.54 23.86
N THR A 134 -21.07 16.00 22.62
CA THR A 134 -20.26 17.17 22.29
C THR A 134 -21.16 18.40 22.17
N TYR A 135 -20.72 19.49 22.78
CA TYR A 135 -21.34 20.80 22.62
C TYR A 135 -20.83 21.40 21.31
N THR A 136 -21.73 21.69 20.38
CA THR A 136 -21.34 22.32 19.11
C THR A 136 -22.19 23.55 18.83
N GLY A 137 -21.56 24.66 18.47
CA GLY A 137 -22.25 25.91 18.13
C GLY A 137 -23.20 25.76 16.92
N SER A 138 -23.02 24.76 16.09
CA SER A 138 -23.92 24.48 14.96
C SER A 138 -25.31 23.98 15.34
N ASN A 139 -25.49 23.51 16.58
CA ASN A 139 -26.78 23.05 17.11
C ASN A 139 -27.34 24.01 18.15
N SER A 140 -27.01 25.29 18.07
CA SER A 140 -27.51 26.31 18.98
C SER A 140 -28.99 26.53 18.76
N TYR A 141 -29.75 26.65 19.84
CA TYR A 141 -31.14 27.07 19.82
C TYR A 141 -31.21 28.48 20.45
N TYR A 142 -32.06 29.31 19.85
CA TYR A 142 -32.20 30.68 20.23
C TYR A 142 -33.56 30.90 20.93
N PHE A 143 -33.55 31.46 22.14
CA PHE A 143 -34.73 31.82 22.88
C PHE A 143 -34.84 33.36 22.92
N GLY A 144 -36.06 33.89 22.79
CA GLY A 144 -36.34 35.32 22.83
C GLY A 144 -36.97 35.84 21.55
N GLU A 145 -37.27 37.12 21.47
CA GLU A 145 -37.84 37.78 20.31
C GLU A 145 -36.78 38.13 19.28
N VAL A 146 -37.06 37.80 18.00
CA VAL A 146 -36.18 38.14 16.88
C VAL A 146 -36.07 39.69 16.77
N GLY A 147 -34.88 40.20 16.91
CA GLY A 147 -34.60 41.65 16.74
C GLY A 147 -34.42 42.44 18.04
N SER A 148 -34.70 41.91 19.24
CA SER A 148 -34.48 42.62 20.48
C SER A 148 -33.44 42.02 21.44
N SER A 149 -33.50 40.77 21.77
CA SER A 149 -32.52 40.07 22.61
C SER A 149 -32.76 38.56 22.64
N TYR A 150 -32.42 37.88 21.56
CA TYR A 150 -32.40 36.45 21.68
C TYR A 150 -31.05 35.91 22.16
N VAL A 151 -31.11 34.99 23.09
CA VAL A 151 -29.93 34.36 23.64
C VAL A 151 -29.76 32.99 23.03
N GLY A 152 -28.60 32.76 22.40
CA GLY A 152 -28.22 31.48 21.82
C GLY A 152 -27.69 30.54 22.91
N TYR A 153 -28.25 29.37 23.00
CA TYR A 153 -27.77 28.29 23.85
C TYR A 153 -27.16 27.20 22.95
N VAL A 154 -25.93 26.84 23.29
CA VAL A 154 -25.21 25.80 22.56
C VAL A 154 -25.88 24.45 22.79
N GLY A 155 -26.29 23.78 21.74
CA GLY A 155 -26.84 22.44 21.79
C GLY A 155 -25.77 21.37 21.94
N SER A 156 -26.19 20.14 22.24
CA SER A 156 -25.29 19.00 22.32
C SER A 156 -25.74 17.91 21.33
N ASN A 157 -24.77 17.24 20.75
CA ASN A 157 -24.99 16.04 19.92
C ASN A 157 -24.26 14.85 20.51
N GLU A 158 -24.83 13.68 20.35
CA GLU A 158 -24.12 12.44 20.53
C GLU A 158 -23.07 12.33 19.41
N SER A 159 -21.79 12.22 19.80
CA SER A 159 -20.71 12.30 18.81
C SER A 159 -20.40 10.96 18.16
N LYS A 160 -20.53 9.84 18.86
CA LYS A 160 -20.34 8.50 18.30
C LYS A 160 -20.96 7.44 19.20
N ALA A 161 -21.79 6.58 18.65
CA ALA A 161 -22.32 5.43 19.36
C ALA A 161 -21.22 4.36 19.53
N GLY A 162 -21.12 3.75 20.71
CA GLY A 162 -20.20 2.66 20.97
C GLY A 162 -20.72 1.31 20.50
N ASN A 163 -19.81 0.41 20.18
CA ASN A 163 -20.16 -0.98 19.84
C ASN A 163 -19.37 -1.96 20.72
N PRO A 164 -19.96 -2.54 21.77
CA PRO A 164 -19.29 -3.50 22.65
C PRO A 164 -19.01 -4.84 21.96
N ASP A 165 -19.56 -5.06 20.77
CA ASP A 165 -19.38 -6.31 19.99
C ASP A 165 -18.14 -6.31 19.11
N LEU A 166 -17.38 -5.23 19.11
CA LEU A 166 -16.14 -5.17 18.35
C LEU A 166 -15.12 -6.22 18.80
N THR A 167 -14.47 -6.83 17.82
CA THR A 167 -13.47 -7.87 18.01
C THR A 167 -12.32 -7.75 17.02
N TRP A 168 -11.36 -8.64 17.14
CA TRP A 168 -10.21 -8.73 16.26
C TRP A 168 -10.60 -8.95 14.80
N GLU A 169 -10.00 -8.18 13.92
CA GLU A 169 -9.90 -8.52 12.51
C GLU A 169 -8.97 -9.73 12.39
N LYS A 170 -9.36 -10.73 11.60
CA LYS A 170 -8.61 -11.98 11.43
C LYS A 170 -8.20 -12.16 9.98
N ALA A 171 -6.92 -12.39 9.76
CA ALA A 171 -6.38 -12.82 8.48
C ALA A 171 -6.02 -14.30 8.57
N ILE A 172 -6.67 -15.13 7.73
CA ILE A 172 -6.35 -16.53 7.53
C ILE A 172 -5.44 -16.60 6.32
N LYS A 173 -4.22 -17.09 6.52
CA LYS A 173 -3.18 -17.14 5.49
C LYS A 173 -2.75 -18.56 5.23
N TRP A 174 -2.52 -18.89 3.98
CA TRP A 174 -1.82 -20.09 3.59
C TRP A 174 -0.85 -19.80 2.45
N ASN A 175 0.21 -20.57 2.43
CA ASN A 175 1.29 -20.45 1.46
C ASN A 175 1.78 -21.85 1.10
N VAL A 176 2.09 -22.06 -0.17
CA VAL A 176 2.77 -23.25 -0.67
C VAL A 176 3.92 -22.78 -1.54
N GLY A 177 5.11 -23.29 -1.26
CA GLY A 177 6.32 -22.87 -1.96
C GLY A 177 7.32 -23.97 -2.17
N ALA A 178 8.27 -23.69 -3.05
CA ALA A 178 9.39 -24.55 -3.35
C ALA A 178 10.69 -23.76 -3.41
N ASP A 179 11.74 -24.32 -2.82
CA ASP A 179 13.11 -23.82 -2.89
C ASP A 179 13.95 -24.83 -3.67
N VAL A 180 14.57 -24.40 -4.75
CA VAL A 180 15.33 -25.27 -5.65
C VAL A 180 16.70 -24.67 -5.91
N LYS A 181 17.75 -25.48 -5.87
CA LYS A 181 19.09 -25.05 -6.21
C LYS A 181 19.73 -26.01 -7.20
N PHE A 182 20.48 -25.45 -8.12
CA PHE A 182 21.15 -26.18 -9.20
C PHE A 182 22.65 -25.91 -9.21
N TRP A 183 23.41 -26.89 -9.71
CA TRP A 183 24.87 -26.84 -9.97
C TRP A 183 25.68 -26.35 -8.77
N GLY A 184 25.44 -26.95 -7.59
CA GLY A 184 26.16 -26.57 -6.37
C GLY A 184 25.88 -25.13 -5.95
N ASP A 185 24.60 -24.78 -5.94
CA ASP A 185 24.07 -23.46 -5.52
C ASP A 185 24.38 -22.27 -6.47
N ARG A 186 24.86 -22.55 -7.70
CA ARG A 186 25.07 -21.49 -8.70
C ARG A 186 23.79 -20.83 -9.17
N ILE A 187 22.69 -21.61 -9.21
CA ILE A 187 21.35 -21.09 -9.51
C ILE A 187 20.43 -21.49 -8.39
N GLY A 188 19.78 -20.51 -7.78
CA GLY A 188 18.71 -20.68 -6.80
C GLY A 188 17.40 -20.15 -7.35
N LEU A 189 16.31 -20.90 -7.11
CA LEU A 189 14.93 -20.53 -7.43
C LEU A 189 14.09 -20.71 -6.17
N THR A 190 13.33 -19.69 -5.82
CA THR A 190 12.27 -19.74 -4.82
C THR A 190 10.99 -19.32 -5.46
N PHE A 191 9.94 -20.06 -5.22
CA PHE A 191 8.61 -19.72 -5.77
C PHE A 191 7.53 -20.07 -4.74
N ASP A 192 6.62 -19.15 -4.52
CA ASP A 192 5.54 -19.23 -3.57
C ASP A 192 4.21 -18.83 -4.21
N TYR A 193 3.18 -19.57 -3.86
CA TYR A 193 1.80 -19.13 -4.01
C TYR A 193 1.19 -18.87 -2.64
N PHE A 194 0.61 -17.72 -2.45
CA PHE A 194 -0.03 -17.33 -1.21
C PHE A 194 -1.49 -16.92 -1.39
N MET A 195 -2.27 -17.13 -0.36
CA MET A 195 -3.63 -16.61 -0.25
C MET A 195 -3.90 -16.16 1.19
N GLU A 196 -4.56 -15.03 1.29
CA GLU A 196 -5.05 -14.46 2.54
C GLU A 196 -6.56 -14.20 2.42
N HIS A 197 -7.33 -14.72 3.37
CA HIS A 197 -8.70 -14.30 3.63
C HIS A 197 -8.72 -13.46 4.89
N ARG A 198 -9.23 -12.25 4.77
CA ARG A 198 -9.35 -11.33 5.89
C ARG A 198 -10.82 -11.14 6.19
N ASP A 199 -11.19 -11.53 7.42
CA ASP A 199 -12.55 -11.48 7.93
C ASP A 199 -12.63 -10.50 9.11
N ASN A 200 -13.85 -10.09 9.45
CA ASN A 200 -14.12 -9.15 10.53
C ASN A 200 -13.43 -7.78 10.34
N ILE A 201 -13.25 -7.34 9.12
CA ILE A 201 -12.71 -6.00 8.84
C ILE A 201 -13.71 -4.97 9.36
N LEU A 202 -13.19 -3.97 10.06
CA LEU A 202 -13.99 -2.89 10.60
C LEU A 202 -14.56 -2.02 9.48
N CYS A 203 -15.87 -1.94 9.37
CA CYS A 203 -16.58 -1.14 8.38
C CYS A 203 -17.50 -0.12 9.05
N ASN A 204 -17.62 1.06 8.43
CA ASN A 204 -18.67 2.01 8.77
C ASN A 204 -20.02 1.51 8.23
N ARG A 205 -21.10 1.88 8.91
CA ARG A 205 -22.47 1.54 8.50
C ARG A 205 -22.97 2.60 7.53
N ASN A 206 -23.10 2.22 6.25
CA ASN A 206 -23.57 3.11 5.18
C ASN A 206 -25.02 2.84 4.77
N THR A 207 -25.55 1.67 5.12
CA THR A 207 -26.91 1.23 4.74
C THR A 207 -27.99 1.64 5.75
N VAL A 208 -27.61 2.26 6.86
CA VAL A 208 -28.57 2.71 7.88
C VAL A 208 -29.28 3.98 7.41
N PRO A 209 -30.61 3.99 7.31
CA PRO A 209 -31.35 5.15 6.84
C PRO A 209 -31.17 6.37 7.75
N THR A 210 -31.08 7.55 7.16
CA THR A 210 -30.91 8.83 7.88
C THR A 210 -32.10 9.19 8.79
N ILE A 211 -33.26 8.57 8.60
CA ILE A 211 -34.47 8.76 9.41
C ILE A 211 -34.26 8.41 10.90
N ILE A 212 -33.23 7.63 11.23
CA ILE A 212 -32.86 7.37 12.64
C ILE A 212 -32.38 8.59 13.38
N GLY A 213 -32.11 9.71 12.69
CA GLY A 213 -31.68 10.98 13.28
C GLY A 213 -30.21 11.02 13.72
N ILE A 214 -29.42 9.97 13.48
CA ILE A 214 -27.98 9.91 13.75
C ILE A 214 -27.22 10.04 12.42
N SER A 215 -26.23 10.92 12.38
CA SER A 215 -25.35 11.03 11.21
C SER A 215 -24.61 9.72 10.96
N ALA A 216 -24.45 9.31 9.71
CA ALA A 216 -23.71 8.10 9.33
C ALA A 216 -22.29 8.07 9.90
N SER A 217 -21.63 9.22 10.02
CA SER A 217 -20.30 9.36 10.65
C SER A 217 -20.29 9.04 12.16
N ASN A 218 -21.44 9.12 12.82
CA ASN A 218 -21.62 8.88 14.26
C ASN A 218 -22.14 7.46 14.56
N LEU A 219 -22.48 6.70 13.53
CA LEU A 219 -22.83 5.30 13.71
C LEU A 219 -21.64 4.48 14.17
N PRO A 220 -21.86 3.47 15.02
CA PRO A 220 -20.75 2.60 15.44
C PRO A 220 -20.27 1.77 14.25
N ALA A 221 -18.96 1.55 14.22
CA ALA A 221 -18.38 0.62 13.26
C ALA A 221 -18.67 -0.85 13.65
N TYR A 222 -18.67 -1.75 12.68
CA TYR A 222 -18.92 -3.19 12.84
C TYR A 222 -17.86 -4.03 12.13
N ASN A 223 -17.56 -5.20 12.69
CA ASN A 223 -16.67 -6.19 12.09
C ASN A 223 -17.43 -7.04 11.05
N MET A 224 -17.68 -6.48 9.88
CA MET A 224 -18.48 -7.16 8.84
C MET A 224 -17.76 -7.25 7.49
N GLY A 225 -16.70 -6.49 7.28
CA GLY A 225 -15.99 -6.50 6.01
C GLY A 225 -15.18 -7.78 5.82
N ARG A 226 -15.09 -8.22 4.56
CA ARG A 226 -14.32 -9.39 4.13
C ARG A 226 -13.54 -9.07 2.87
N MET A 227 -12.31 -9.57 2.81
CA MET A 227 -11.40 -9.34 1.70
C MET A 227 -10.56 -10.58 1.43
N ARG A 228 -10.20 -10.79 0.18
CA ARG A 228 -9.25 -11.82 -0.23
C ARG A 228 -8.06 -11.16 -0.89
N ASN A 229 -6.86 -11.65 -0.58
CA ASN A 229 -5.64 -11.31 -1.31
C ASN A 229 -4.94 -12.60 -1.70
N SER A 230 -4.51 -12.72 -2.95
CA SER A 230 -3.79 -13.90 -3.44
C SER A 230 -2.76 -13.51 -4.48
N GLY A 231 -1.69 -14.29 -4.59
CA GLY A 231 -0.63 -13.95 -5.49
C GLY A 231 0.52 -14.95 -5.51
N TRP A 232 1.59 -14.52 -6.16
CA TRP A 232 2.80 -15.28 -6.40
C TRP A 232 4.00 -14.44 -6.02
N ASP A 233 4.94 -15.07 -5.31
CA ASP A 233 6.25 -14.51 -5.05
C ASP A 233 7.30 -15.39 -5.72
N GLY A 234 8.34 -14.77 -6.25
CA GLY A 234 9.43 -15.52 -6.85
C GLY A 234 10.78 -14.81 -6.70
N GLU A 235 11.81 -15.59 -6.53
CA GLU A 235 13.19 -15.14 -6.56
C GLU A 235 14.02 -16.08 -7.44
N ILE A 236 14.85 -15.52 -8.30
CA ILE A 236 15.93 -16.21 -8.99
C ILE A 236 17.26 -15.59 -8.57
N SER A 237 18.21 -16.43 -8.18
CA SER A 237 19.57 -16.03 -7.90
C SER A 237 20.54 -16.83 -8.76
N ILE A 238 21.45 -16.15 -9.43
CA ILE A 238 22.51 -16.74 -10.26
C ILE A 238 23.82 -16.14 -9.81
N GLY A 239 24.81 -16.95 -9.49
CA GLY A 239 26.14 -16.46 -9.13
C GLY A 239 27.20 -17.51 -9.33
N ASP A 240 28.37 -17.07 -9.78
CA ASP A 240 29.51 -17.92 -9.95
C ASP A 240 30.82 -17.14 -9.82
N ARG A 241 31.92 -17.87 -9.69
CA ARG A 241 33.25 -17.35 -9.69
C ARG A 241 34.12 -18.10 -10.71
N ILE A 242 34.63 -17.35 -11.68
CA ILE A 242 35.48 -17.87 -12.76
C ILE A 242 36.83 -17.16 -12.70
N GLY A 243 37.83 -17.79 -12.08
CA GLY A 243 39.12 -17.18 -11.86
C GLY A 243 39.03 -15.94 -10.96
N ASP A 244 39.45 -14.79 -11.46
CA ASP A 244 39.41 -13.50 -10.77
C ASP A 244 38.04 -12.78 -10.86
N TRP A 245 37.13 -13.30 -11.69
CA TRP A 245 35.79 -12.75 -11.85
C TRP A 245 34.81 -13.43 -10.90
N SER A 246 34.03 -12.64 -10.18
CA SER A 246 32.82 -13.12 -9.53
C SER A 246 31.64 -12.25 -9.97
N TYR A 247 30.48 -12.87 -10.16
CA TYR A 247 29.26 -12.16 -10.52
C TYR A 247 28.06 -12.74 -9.82
N PHE A 248 27.05 -11.91 -9.64
CA PHE A 248 25.73 -12.36 -9.21
C PHE A 248 24.63 -11.58 -9.92
N VAL A 249 23.52 -12.25 -10.14
CA VAL A 249 22.25 -11.69 -10.58
C VAL A 249 21.20 -12.21 -9.63
N LYS A 250 20.44 -11.32 -9.00
CA LYS A 250 19.27 -11.68 -8.23
C LYS A 250 18.07 -10.91 -8.79
N ALA A 251 17.00 -11.60 -9.09
CA ALA A 251 15.75 -10.98 -9.48
C ALA A 251 14.64 -11.52 -8.57
N ASN A 252 13.80 -10.64 -8.09
CA ASN A 252 12.59 -11.01 -7.36
C ASN A 252 11.37 -10.35 -7.99
N PHE A 253 10.23 -10.98 -7.84
CA PHE A 253 8.95 -10.40 -8.22
C PHE A 253 7.87 -10.84 -7.23
N THR A 254 6.88 -9.98 -7.08
CA THR A 254 5.64 -10.26 -6.37
C THR A 254 4.48 -9.84 -7.25
N TYR A 255 3.51 -10.71 -7.43
CA TYR A 255 2.20 -10.39 -7.96
C TYR A 255 1.16 -10.63 -6.88
N ALA A 256 0.41 -9.62 -6.51
CA ALA A 256 -0.64 -9.68 -5.49
C ALA A 256 -1.92 -9.02 -5.99
N HIS A 257 -3.01 -9.77 -5.97
CA HIS A 257 -4.33 -9.27 -6.36
C HIS A 257 -5.31 -9.40 -5.19
N ASN A 258 -5.87 -8.27 -4.79
CA ASN A 258 -6.87 -8.24 -3.74
C ASN A 258 -8.27 -8.03 -4.30
N LYS A 259 -9.28 -8.52 -3.55
CA LYS A 259 -10.68 -8.38 -3.91
C LYS A 259 -11.53 -8.17 -2.66
N ILE A 260 -12.36 -7.14 -2.66
CA ILE A 260 -13.37 -6.91 -1.63
C ILE A 260 -14.47 -7.96 -1.84
N LEU A 261 -14.73 -8.79 -0.82
CA LEU A 261 -15.75 -9.81 -0.86
C LEU A 261 -17.04 -9.33 -0.23
N GLU A 262 -16.94 -8.52 0.83
CA GLU A 262 -18.10 -8.02 1.56
C GLU A 262 -17.77 -6.68 2.23
N GLN A 263 -18.66 -5.73 2.14
CA GLN A 263 -18.66 -4.46 2.86
C GLN A 263 -20.10 -3.93 2.98
N ASP A 264 -20.35 -2.98 3.89
CA ASP A 264 -21.67 -2.34 4.01
C ASP A 264 -21.85 -1.32 2.87
N GLU A 265 -22.48 -1.74 1.80
CA GLU A 265 -22.64 -0.95 0.58
C GLU A 265 -24.12 -0.71 0.27
N VAL A 266 -24.47 0.55 0.04
CA VAL A 266 -25.85 0.94 -0.33
C VAL A 266 -26.19 0.39 -1.71
N ILE A 267 -27.49 0.14 -1.93
CA ILE A 267 -27.99 -0.23 -3.25
C ILE A 267 -27.64 0.87 -4.25
N ARG A 268 -27.07 0.47 -5.38
CA ARG A 268 -26.68 1.36 -6.47
C ARG A 268 -27.67 1.25 -7.62
N ASN A 269 -27.77 2.33 -8.41
CA ASN A 269 -28.60 2.35 -9.60
C ASN A 269 -28.07 1.42 -10.69
N GLU A 270 -26.75 1.33 -10.78
CA GLU A 270 -26.05 0.58 -11.81
C GLU A 270 -25.09 -0.43 -11.20
N ASP A 271 -24.97 -1.61 -11.78
CA ASP A 271 -24.16 -2.71 -11.26
C ASP A 271 -22.65 -2.38 -11.23
N TYR A 272 -22.18 -1.59 -12.18
CA TYR A 272 -20.77 -1.20 -12.25
C TYR A 272 -20.34 -0.18 -11.16
N LEU A 273 -21.29 0.41 -10.44
CA LEU A 273 -21.01 1.33 -9.32
C LEU A 273 -20.64 0.61 -8.02
N TYR A 274 -20.87 -0.72 -7.95
CA TYR A 274 -20.52 -1.47 -6.76
C TYR A 274 -19.00 -1.60 -6.62
N ARG A 275 -18.53 -1.39 -5.40
CA ARG A 275 -17.11 -1.59 -5.02
C ARG A 275 -16.85 -3.02 -4.58
N THR A 276 -17.87 -3.70 -4.04
CA THR A 276 -17.80 -5.13 -3.72
C THR A 276 -17.54 -5.92 -5.00
N GLY A 277 -16.55 -6.80 -4.94
CA GLY A 277 -16.10 -7.56 -6.11
C GLY A 277 -14.89 -6.95 -6.82
N LEU A 278 -14.50 -5.71 -6.50
CA LEU A 278 -13.35 -5.01 -7.06
C LEU A 278 -12.15 -5.01 -6.10
N ARG A 279 -11.04 -4.44 -6.56
CA ARG A 279 -9.84 -4.22 -5.76
C ARG A 279 -10.08 -3.15 -4.71
N TYR A 280 -9.42 -3.28 -3.57
CA TYR A 280 -9.32 -2.17 -2.62
C TYR A 280 -8.54 -1.00 -3.24
N GLY A 281 -9.07 0.21 -3.10
CA GLY A 281 -8.45 1.40 -3.69
C GLY A 281 -8.68 1.57 -5.20
N GLN A 282 -9.60 0.80 -5.82
CA GLN A 282 -9.99 0.98 -7.22
C GLN A 282 -10.49 2.41 -7.45
N PHE A 283 -9.92 3.09 -8.42
CA PHE A 283 -10.43 4.40 -8.84
C PHE A 283 -11.78 4.25 -9.57
N PHE A 284 -12.69 5.15 -9.23
CA PHE A 284 -13.95 5.36 -9.95
C PHE A 284 -13.92 6.76 -10.55
N GLY A 285 -14.29 6.86 -11.79
CA GLY A 285 -14.25 8.14 -12.49
C GLY A 285 -14.94 8.07 -13.85
N TYR A 286 -14.98 9.22 -14.48
CA TYR A 286 -15.60 9.39 -15.79
C TYR A 286 -14.66 8.90 -16.90
N VAL A 287 -15.25 8.29 -17.92
CA VAL A 287 -14.52 7.98 -19.14
C VAL A 287 -14.50 9.23 -20.02
N ALA A 288 -13.31 9.72 -20.34
CA ALA A 288 -13.13 10.85 -21.24
C ALA A 288 -12.80 10.35 -22.65
N ASP A 289 -13.44 10.87 -23.65
CA ASP A 289 -13.17 10.59 -25.06
C ASP A 289 -12.54 11.77 -25.82
N GLY A 290 -11.99 12.74 -25.07
CA GLY A 290 -11.26 13.87 -25.61
C GLY A 290 -11.67 15.22 -25.04
N ILE A 291 -11.54 16.24 -25.85
CA ILE A 291 -11.84 17.64 -25.53
C ILE A 291 -12.79 18.18 -26.61
N PHE A 292 -13.77 18.99 -26.22
CA PHE A 292 -14.58 19.74 -27.18
C PHE A 292 -13.70 20.77 -27.91
N ASN A 293 -13.65 20.71 -29.22
CA ASN A 293 -12.76 21.60 -29.99
C ASN A 293 -13.48 22.79 -30.63
N SER A 294 -14.80 22.72 -30.75
CA SER A 294 -15.60 23.77 -31.41
C SER A 294 -16.95 23.95 -30.73
N TRP A 295 -17.62 25.10 -31.05
CA TRP A 295 -18.97 25.37 -30.63
C TRP A 295 -19.99 24.41 -31.28
N GLU A 296 -19.70 23.92 -32.48
CA GLU A 296 -20.51 22.91 -33.16
C GLU A 296 -20.58 21.62 -32.36
N GLU A 297 -19.43 21.17 -31.82
CA GLU A 297 -19.38 19.98 -30.95
C GLU A 297 -20.14 20.24 -29.63
N VAL A 298 -19.94 21.42 -29.02
CA VAL A 298 -20.60 21.80 -27.76
C VAL A 298 -22.13 21.87 -27.93
N ASN A 299 -22.61 22.35 -29.07
CA ASN A 299 -24.04 22.55 -29.33
C ASN A 299 -24.66 21.43 -30.17
N ALA A 300 -23.94 20.32 -30.38
CA ALA A 300 -24.42 19.20 -31.15
C ALA A 300 -25.74 18.64 -30.59
N ALA A 301 -26.68 18.33 -31.47
CA ALA A 301 -27.96 17.71 -31.08
C ALA A 301 -27.67 16.31 -30.49
N GLY A 302 -28.30 16.02 -29.35
CA GLY A 302 -28.11 14.75 -28.63
C GLY A 302 -26.86 14.68 -27.76
N ARG A 303 -26.11 15.77 -27.59
CA ARG A 303 -25.03 15.84 -26.60
C ARG A 303 -25.63 15.68 -25.18
N PRO A 304 -25.06 14.79 -24.34
CA PRO A 304 -25.50 14.63 -22.95
C PRO A 304 -25.41 15.95 -22.17
N GLU A 305 -26.37 16.18 -21.29
CA GLU A 305 -26.36 17.31 -20.36
C GLU A 305 -25.41 17.03 -19.18
N TYR A 306 -24.53 17.98 -18.86
CA TYR A 306 -23.63 17.85 -17.71
C TYR A 306 -24.34 18.28 -16.42
N VAL A 307 -24.80 17.30 -15.63
CA VAL A 307 -25.56 17.49 -14.37
C VAL A 307 -24.69 17.04 -13.19
N MET A 308 -23.53 17.63 -13.01
CA MET A 308 -22.61 17.30 -11.94
C MET A 308 -22.80 18.24 -10.75
N ALA A 309 -22.62 17.73 -9.53
CA ALA A 309 -22.65 18.55 -8.33
C ALA A 309 -21.61 19.70 -8.43
N ASN A 310 -22.01 20.90 -8.05
CA ASN A 310 -21.20 22.13 -8.14
C ASN A 310 -20.79 22.56 -9.56
N ASN A 311 -21.53 22.14 -10.55
CA ASN A 311 -21.28 22.54 -11.92
C ASN A 311 -22.13 23.78 -12.28
N ASN A 312 -21.57 24.97 -12.11
CA ASN A 312 -22.16 26.21 -12.66
C ASN A 312 -21.91 26.35 -14.17
N ASN A 313 -21.74 25.28 -14.91
CA ASN A 313 -20.91 25.30 -16.10
C ASN A 313 -21.73 25.23 -17.36
N LYS A 314 -21.57 26.25 -18.12
CA LYS A 314 -21.77 26.17 -19.56
C LYS A 314 -20.51 25.54 -20.16
N ILE A 315 -20.64 24.33 -20.72
CA ILE A 315 -19.57 23.66 -21.45
C ILE A 315 -19.11 24.55 -22.61
N GLN A 316 -17.81 24.61 -22.84
CA GLN A 316 -17.18 25.42 -23.85
C GLN A 316 -16.12 24.62 -24.61
N PRO A 317 -15.71 25.06 -25.80
CA PRO A 317 -14.55 24.51 -26.47
C PRO A 317 -13.32 24.55 -25.56
N GLY A 318 -12.58 23.43 -25.52
CA GLY A 318 -11.47 23.19 -24.61
C GLY A 318 -11.82 22.46 -23.32
N ASP A 319 -13.10 22.19 -23.06
CA ASP A 319 -13.52 21.38 -21.92
C ASP A 319 -13.45 19.90 -22.22
N VAL A 320 -13.18 19.09 -21.18
CA VAL A 320 -13.12 17.62 -21.28
C VAL A 320 -14.50 17.08 -21.62
N ARG A 321 -14.54 16.21 -22.62
CA ARG A 321 -15.72 15.49 -23.06
C ARG A 321 -15.79 14.13 -22.37
N TYR A 322 -16.88 13.88 -21.64
CA TYR A 322 -17.15 12.63 -20.96
C TYR A 322 -18.21 11.80 -21.69
N VAL A 323 -18.09 10.49 -21.54
CA VAL A 323 -19.02 9.50 -22.12
C VAL A 323 -20.18 9.29 -21.18
N ASP A 324 -21.40 9.34 -21.70
CA ASP A 324 -22.62 8.91 -21.05
C ASP A 324 -22.64 7.37 -21.08
N ILE A 325 -22.40 6.76 -19.92
CA ILE A 325 -22.20 5.30 -19.82
C ILE A 325 -23.53 4.56 -19.78
N ASN A 326 -24.52 5.10 -19.06
CA ASN A 326 -25.84 4.46 -18.94
C ASN A 326 -26.82 4.86 -20.06
N GLY A 327 -26.48 5.87 -20.86
CA GLY A 327 -27.25 6.32 -22.00
C GLY A 327 -28.51 7.11 -21.64
N ASP A 328 -28.54 7.72 -20.45
CA ASP A 328 -29.73 8.49 -19.99
C ASP A 328 -29.77 9.93 -20.51
N GLY A 329 -28.77 10.34 -21.27
CA GLY A 329 -28.63 11.68 -21.84
C GLY A 329 -28.05 12.70 -20.87
N LYS A 330 -27.49 12.27 -19.75
CA LYS A 330 -26.87 13.12 -18.74
C LYS A 330 -25.48 12.61 -18.40
N ILE A 331 -24.59 13.49 -17.98
CA ILE A 331 -23.32 13.15 -17.35
C ILE A 331 -23.43 13.49 -15.87
N ASN A 332 -23.47 12.46 -15.01
CA ASN A 332 -23.65 12.59 -13.57
C ASN A 332 -22.85 11.51 -12.83
N ASP A 333 -23.09 11.33 -11.53
CA ASP A 333 -22.36 10.35 -10.72
C ASP A 333 -22.64 8.89 -11.12
N ASP A 334 -23.73 8.63 -11.84
CA ASP A 334 -24.07 7.30 -12.36
C ASP A 334 -23.19 6.89 -13.56
N ASP A 335 -22.44 7.83 -14.17
CA ASP A 335 -21.47 7.55 -15.26
C ASP A 335 -20.06 7.23 -14.76
N GLN A 336 -19.85 7.21 -13.46
CA GLN A 336 -18.55 6.84 -12.91
C GLN A 336 -18.38 5.33 -12.97
N VAL A 337 -17.34 4.86 -13.62
CA VAL A 337 -17.00 3.44 -13.75
C VAL A 337 -15.63 3.15 -13.10
N PRO A 338 -15.32 1.88 -12.80
CA PRO A 338 -13.96 1.49 -12.44
C PRO A 338 -12.98 1.84 -13.55
N ILE A 339 -11.98 2.67 -13.25
CA ILE A 339 -10.95 3.09 -14.21
C ILE A 339 -9.56 2.69 -13.73
N GLY A 340 -8.69 2.25 -14.64
CA GLY A 340 -7.31 1.86 -14.36
C GLY A 340 -7.15 0.81 -13.25
N TYR A 341 -6.03 0.90 -12.56
CA TYR A 341 -5.69 0.09 -11.40
C TYR A 341 -5.88 0.88 -10.10
N SER A 342 -5.65 0.26 -8.95
CA SER A 342 -5.57 0.97 -7.68
C SER A 342 -4.24 1.75 -7.57
N ASN A 343 -4.13 2.58 -6.55
CA ASN A 343 -2.87 3.23 -6.21
C ASN A 343 -1.86 2.30 -5.50
N PHE A 344 -2.23 1.04 -5.27
CA PHE A 344 -1.34 0.00 -4.77
C PHE A 344 -0.93 -0.90 -5.93
N PRO A 345 0.38 -1.06 -6.22
CA PRO A 345 0.82 -1.89 -7.33
C PRO A 345 0.47 -3.36 -7.10
N GLU A 346 0.00 -4.04 -8.14
CA GLU A 346 -0.20 -5.48 -8.12
C GLU A 346 1.10 -6.24 -8.39
N ILE A 347 2.01 -5.66 -9.16
CA ILE A 347 3.30 -6.26 -9.50
C ILE A 347 4.41 -5.35 -8.99
N MET A 348 5.30 -5.92 -8.19
CA MET A 348 6.55 -5.30 -7.78
C MET A 348 7.71 -6.21 -8.15
N TYR A 349 8.82 -5.64 -8.61
CA TYR A 349 10.00 -6.39 -8.97
C TYR A 349 11.29 -5.64 -8.65
N GLY A 350 12.33 -6.44 -8.39
CA GLY A 350 13.67 -5.96 -8.12
C GLY A 350 14.71 -6.78 -8.85
N ILE A 351 15.75 -6.13 -9.38
CA ILE A 351 16.87 -6.80 -10.04
C ILE A 351 18.16 -6.24 -9.47
N SER A 352 18.90 -7.10 -8.78
CA SER A 352 20.24 -6.80 -8.27
C SER A 352 21.29 -7.46 -9.15
N LEU A 353 22.20 -6.67 -9.66
CA LEU A 353 23.34 -7.14 -10.46
C LEU A 353 24.61 -6.73 -9.74
N GLY A 354 25.59 -7.61 -9.72
CA GLY A 354 26.88 -7.24 -9.17
C GLY A 354 28.00 -8.15 -9.64
N GLY A 355 29.19 -7.66 -9.49
CA GLY A 355 30.37 -8.44 -9.80
C GLY A 355 31.64 -7.81 -9.29
N SER A 356 32.67 -8.61 -9.22
CA SER A 356 34.01 -8.13 -8.92
C SER A 356 35.06 -8.73 -9.87
N TYR A 357 36.03 -7.93 -10.20
CA TYR A 357 37.22 -8.37 -10.90
C TYR A 357 38.47 -7.91 -10.15
N LYS A 358 39.19 -8.86 -9.59
CA LYS A 358 40.34 -8.57 -8.72
C LYS A 358 39.95 -7.65 -7.54
N ASN A 359 40.34 -6.40 -7.64
CA ASN A 359 40.11 -5.39 -6.61
C ASN A 359 38.94 -4.43 -6.88
N LEU A 360 38.38 -4.48 -8.08
CA LEU A 360 37.24 -3.65 -8.48
C LEU A 360 35.95 -4.41 -8.22
N ASP A 361 34.98 -3.76 -7.63
CA ASP A 361 33.62 -4.28 -7.45
C ASP A 361 32.57 -3.26 -7.93
N ILE A 362 31.48 -3.78 -8.46
CA ILE A 362 30.31 -3.02 -8.90
C ILE A 362 29.02 -3.71 -8.46
N SER A 363 28.07 -2.92 -8.01
CA SER A 363 26.70 -3.40 -7.75
C SER A 363 25.67 -2.40 -8.25
N LEU A 364 24.56 -2.93 -8.76
CA LEU A 364 23.43 -2.19 -9.31
C LEU A 364 22.16 -2.76 -8.72
N LEU A 365 21.22 -1.90 -8.36
CA LEU A 365 19.86 -2.30 -7.97
C LEU A 365 18.85 -1.54 -8.82
N PHE A 366 18.05 -2.29 -9.55
CA PHE A 366 16.83 -1.81 -10.20
C PHE A 366 15.61 -2.21 -9.38
N GLN A 367 14.66 -1.31 -9.29
CA GLN A 367 13.37 -1.55 -8.65
C GLN A 367 12.26 -0.99 -9.53
N GLY A 368 11.15 -1.70 -9.60
CA GLY A 368 10.01 -1.25 -10.36
C GLY A 368 8.68 -1.78 -9.83
N ALA A 369 7.62 -1.15 -10.30
CA ALA A 369 6.26 -1.57 -10.05
C ALA A 369 5.43 -1.37 -11.33
N THR A 370 4.37 -2.18 -11.46
CA THR A 370 3.42 -2.06 -12.57
C THR A 370 2.02 -2.50 -12.12
N HIS A 371 1.02 -2.32 -12.96
CA HIS A 371 -0.38 -2.45 -12.59
C HIS A 371 -0.74 -1.53 -11.41
N VAL A 372 -0.40 -0.27 -11.55
CA VAL A 372 -0.65 0.79 -10.57
C VAL A 372 -1.06 2.06 -11.29
N SER A 373 -2.07 2.73 -10.78
CA SER A 373 -2.51 4.02 -11.31
C SER A 373 -2.34 5.12 -10.27
N ASN A 374 -2.12 6.33 -10.75
CA ASN A 374 -2.05 7.52 -9.91
C ASN A 374 -3.04 8.56 -10.41
N MET A 375 -3.70 9.24 -9.47
CA MET A 375 -4.49 10.43 -9.79
C MET A 375 -3.67 11.66 -9.36
N PRO A 376 -3.25 12.51 -10.29
CA PRO A 376 -2.50 13.71 -9.96
C PRO A 376 -3.25 14.59 -8.97
N SER A 377 -2.52 15.30 -8.13
CA SER A 377 -3.14 16.28 -7.25
C SER A 377 -3.74 17.45 -8.04
N ARG A 378 -4.72 18.12 -7.45
CA ARG A 378 -5.32 19.31 -8.08
C ARG A 378 -4.30 20.42 -8.36
N ARG A 379 -3.19 20.46 -7.63
CA ARG A 379 -2.11 21.43 -7.83
C ARG A 379 -1.31 21.17 -9.09
N ILE A 380 -1.17 19.88 -9.50
CA ILE A 380 -0.56 19.53 -10.79
C ILE A 380 -1.54 19.76 -11.93
N MET A 381 -2.79 19.31 -11.77
CA MET A 381 -3.80 19.44 -12.80
C MET A 381 -4.17 20.89 -13.09
N ARG A 382 -4.19 21.76 -12.07
CA ARG A 382 -4.67 23.14 -12.16
C ARG A 382 -3.64 24.12 -11.62
N GLY A 383 -3.07 24.92 -12.49
CA GLY A 383 -2.15 25.99 -12.10
C GLY A 383 -2.80 27.04 -11.20
N PHE A 384 -2.01 27.64 -10.33
CA PHE A 384 -2.41 28.68 -9.38
C PHE A 384 -3.54 28.26 -8.42
N TYR A 385 -3.78 26.95 -8.29
CA TYR A 385 -4.75 26.40 -7.34
C TYR A 385 -4.22 26.55 -5.91
N GLU A 386 -5.04 27.12 -5.00
CA GLU A 386 -4.68 27.32 -3.59
C GLU A 386 -3.32 28.03 -3.41
N TYR A 387 -3.10 29.12 -4.14
CA TYR A 387 -1.88 29.94 -4.06
C TYR A 387 -0.59 29.22 -4.49
N THR A 388 -0.68 28.15 -5.24
CA THR A 388 0.49 27.46 -5.81
C THR A 388 0.95 28.13 -7.11
N GLY A 389 2.15 27.74 -7.58
CA GLY A 389 2.64 28.11 -8.90
C GLY A 389 1.91 27.38 -10.03
N ALA A 390 2.35 27.63 -11.25
CA ALA A 390 1.89 26.94 -12.44
C ALA A 390 2.98 25.98 -12.96
N ASN A 391 2.58 24.76 -13.32
CA ASN A 391 3.47 23.85 -14.04
C ASN A 391 3.71 24.40 -15.48
N ARG A 392 4.95 24.26 -15.98
CA ARG A 392 5.31 24.69 -17.34
C ARG A 392 4.45 24.02 -18.42
N ASP A 393 3.97 22.81 -18.19
CA ASP A 393 3.12 22.08 -19.14
C ASP A 393 1.73 22.70 -19.32
N LEU A 394 1.28 23.58 -18.39
CA LEU A 394 0.08 24.39 -18.59
C LEU A 394 0.15 25.32 -19.82
N LEU A 395 1.35 25.62 -20.30
CA LEU A 395 1.53 26.29 -21.59
C LEU A 395 1.01 25.44 -22.77
N LYS A 396 0.79 24.17 -22.56
CA LYS A 396 0.20 23.22 -23.51
C LYS A 396 -1.31 22.99 -23.26
N SER A 397 -1.96 23.90 -22.53
CA SER A 397 -3.41 23.89 -22.40
C SER A 397 -4.08 24.13 -23.74
N TRP A 398 -5.30 23.58 -23.87
CA TRP A 398 -6.09 23.81 -25.06
C TRP A 398 -6.28 25.30 -25.33
N SER A 399 -6.05 25.74 -26.56
CA SER A 399 -6.46 27.00 -27.15
C SER A 399 -6.87 26.74 -28.59
N TYR A 400 -7.75 27.57 -29.12
CA TYR A 400 -8.19 27.46 -30.51
C TYR A 400 -6.99 27.49 -31.48
N GLU A 401 -6.02 28.37 -31.23
CA GLU A 401 -4.80 28.49 -32.03
C GLU A 401 -3.98 27.16 -32.01
N ARG A 402 -3.81 26.54 -30.85
CA ARG A 402 -3.13 25.26 -30.74
C ARG A 402 -3.86 24.17 -31.49
N PHE A 403 -5.17 24.13 -31.37
CA PHE A 403 -6.01 23.15 -32.05
C PHE A 403 -5.88 23.26 -33.56
N VAL A 404 -6.07 24.48 -34.14
CA VAL A 404 -6.00 24.72 -35.58
C VAL A 404 -4.60 24.40 -36.14
N ASN A 405 -3.55 24.70 -35.38
CA ASN A 405 -2.15 24.44 -35.79
C ASN A 405 -1.65 23.06 -35.45
N ASN A 406 -2.52 22.11 -35.05
CA ASN A 406 -2.15 20.74 -34.67
C ASN A 406 -1.02 20.67 -33.62
N GLN A 407 -0.93 21.62 -32.73
CA GLN A 407 0.06 21.63 -31.67
C GLN A 407 -0.36 20.70 -30.55
N LYS A 408 0.63 20.09 -29.87
CA LYS A 408 0.36 19.19 -28.75
C LYS A 408 -0.43 19.88 -27.65
N ILE A 409 -1.61 19.34 -27.31
CA ILE A 409 -2.47 19.73 -26.20
C ILE A 409 -2.32 18.66 -25.12
N VAL A 410 -2.05 19.07 -23.87
CA VAL A 410 -1.85 18.19 -22.71
C VAL A 410 -2.89 18.48 -21.64
N TYR A 411 -3.35 19.73 -21.54
CA TYR A 411 -4.30 20.19 -20.54
C TYR A 411 -5.57 20.73 -21.22
N PRO A 412 -6.74 20.58 -20.59
CA PRO A 412 -7.96 21.21 -21.08
C PRO A 412 -7.78 22.75 -21.04
N ARG A 413 -8.78 23.48 -21.50
CA ARG A 413 -8.72 24.94 -21.43
C ARG A 413 -8.49 25.40 -19.99
N TYR A 414 -7.64 26.39 -19.84
CA TYR A 414 -7.40 27.02 -18.55
C TYR A 414 -8.51 28.01 -18.20
N GLY A 415 -8.94 28.03 -16.95
CA GLY A 415 -9.90 29.00 -16.45
C GLY A 415 -9.79 29.16 -14.94
N VAL A 416 -9.97 30.41 -14.48
CA VAL A 416 -9.93 30.71 -13.03
C VAL A 416 -11.19 30.20 -12.35
N ASN A 417 -12.34 30.32 -12.99
CA ASN A 417 -13.64 29.88 -12.49
C ASN A 417 -14.39 29.10 -13.57
N GLY A 418 -15.38 28.28 -13.14
CA GLY A 418 -16.30 27.62 -14.04
C GLY A 418 -15.72 26.46 -14.85
N VAL A 419 -14.60 25.88 -14.43
CA VAL A 419 -13.91 24.76 -15.11
C VAL A 419 -13.76 23.52 -14.20
N GLY A 420 -14.57 23.43 -13.16
CA GLY A 420 -14.46 22.36 -12.16
C GLY A 420 -14.59 20.96 -12.76
N HIS A 421 -15.45 20.80 -13.77
CA HIS A 421 -15.66 19.52 -14.48
C HIS A 421 -14.41 19.04 -15.24
N ASN A 422 -13.51 19.93 -15.64
CA ASN A 422 -12.24 19.56 -16.30
C ASN A 422 -11.27 18.83 -15.38
N TYR A 423 -11.48 18.88 -14.06
CA TYR A 423 -10.56 18.34 -13.05
C TYR A 423 -11.21 17.23 -12.21
N LEU A 424 -12.20 16.55 -12.76
CA LEU A 424 -12.82 15.38 -12.14
C LEU A 424 -11.94 14.15 -12.31
N THR A 425 -12.09 13.21 -11.38
CA THR A 425 -11.47 11.89 -11.53
C THR A 425 -11.96 11.26 -12.81
N SER A 426 -11.07 11.00 -13.74
CA SER A 426 -11.41 10.52 -15.08
C SER A 426 -10.23 9.86 -15.75
N THR A 427 -10.49 9.13 -16.83
CA THR A 427 -9.43 8.56 -17.68
C THR A 427 -8.56 9.63 -18.35
N TYR A 428 -9.00 10.89 -18.38
CA TYR A 428 -8.19 11.99 -18.88
C TYR A 428 -6.98 12.29 -17.98
N TRP A 429 -7.14 12.15 -16.67
CA TRP A 429 -6.14 12.49 -15.67
C TRP A 429 -5.49 11.26 -15.03
N LEU A 430 -6.14 10.11 -15.09
CA LEU A 430 -5.60 8.90 -14.48
C LEU A 430 -4.33 8.49 -15.23
N GLU A 431 -3.22 8.45 -14.50
CA GLU A 431 -1.91 8.11 -15.02
C GLU A 431 -1.57 6.64 -14.78
N ASP A 432 -0.84 6.04 -15.71
CA ASP A 432 -0.10 4.82 -15.43
C ASP A 432 1.14 5.19 -14.58
N ALA A 433 1.14 4.76 -13.33
CA ALA A 433 2.22 4.99 -12.39
C ALA A 433 3.26 3.86 -12.39
N SER A 434 3.26 3.03 -13.41
CA SER A 434 4.31 2.02 -13.62
C SER A 434 5.66 2.68 -13.80
N TYR A 435 6.68 2.07 -13.23
CA TYR A 435 8.04 2.61 -13.32
C TYR A 435 9.11 1.53 -13.24
N LEU A 436 10.30 1.88 -13.74
CA LEU A 436 11.57 1.23 -13.46
C LEU A 436 12.54 2.29 -12.95
N ARG A 437 13.24 2.01 -11.86
CA ARG A 437 14.23 2.92 -11.26
C ARG A 437 15.56 2.24 -11.05
N LEU A 438 16.64 2.90 -11.48
CA LEU A 438 17.99 2.59 -11.03
C LEU A 438 18.16 3.13 -9.61
N LYS A 439 17.85 2.25 -8.64
CA LYS A 439 17.72 2.59 -7.22
C LYS A 439 19.06 2.84 -6.57
N ASN A 440 20.03 1.95 -6.79
CA ASN A 440 21.38 2.08 -6.26
C ASN A 440 22.42 1.66 -7.31
N VAL A 441 23.52 2.37 -7.31
CA VAL A 441 24.77 2.02 -8.01
C VAL A 441 25.90 2.19 -7.02
N GLU A 442 26.76 1.20 -6.89
CA GLU A 442 28.00 1.34 -6.13
C GLU A 442 29.15 0.80 -6.95
N VAL A 443 30.27 1.53 -6.94
CA VAL A 443 31.54 1.12 -7.53
C VAL A 443 32.62 1.29 -6.47
N GLY A 444 33.33 0.22 -6.16
CA GLY A 444 34.37 0.19 -5.15
C GLY A 444 35.67 -0.36 -5.69
N TYR A 445 36.78 0.13 -5.11
CA TYR A 445 38.11 -0.40 -5.35
C TYR A 445 38.81 -0.68 -4.04
N THR A 446 39.33 -1.90 -3.86
CA THR A 446 39.97 -2.37 -2.63
C THR A 446 41.47 -2.49 -2.82
N PHE A 447 42.24 -1.70 -2.11
CA PHE A 447 43.70 -1.77 -2.07
C PHE A 447 44.12 -2.85 -1.07
N ARG A 448 44.89 -3.84 -1.53
CA ARG A 448 45.47 -4.93 -0.72
C ARG A 448 46.98 -5.06 -1.04
N GLN A 449 47.77 -4.08 -0.58
CA GLN A 449 49.20 -4.05 -0.85
C GLN A 449 49.99 -4.47 0.40
N GLU A 450 51.15 -5.08 0.21
CA GLU A 450 52.03 -5.47 1.32
C GLU A 450 52.51 -4.29 2.15
N SER A 451 52.67 -3.10 1.54
CA SER A 451 52.97 -1.86 2.23
C SER A 451 51.93 -1.46 3.29
N LEU A 452 50.67 -1.73 3.03
CA LEU A 452 49.59 -1.49 3.98
C LEU A 452 49.65 -2.45 5.16
N LYS A 453 49.95 -3.73 4.92
CA LYS A 453 50.13 -4.74 5.97
C LYS A 453 51.26 -4.38 6.92
N LYS A 454 52.38 -3.81 6.41
CA LYS A 454 53.48 -3.31 7.23
C LYS A 454 53.08 -2.15 8.14
N ALA A 455 52.03 -1.39 7.75
CA ALA A 455 51.45 -0.32 8.55
C ALA A 455 50.30 -0.80 9.47
N GLY A 456 50.08 -2.12 9.58
CA GLY A 456 49.02 -2.68 10.38
C GLY A 456 47.63 -2.58 9.72
N ILE A 457 47.56 -2.24 8.41
CA ILE A 457 46.31 -2.08 7.68
C ILE A 457 46.09 -3.30 6.76
N GLY A 458 45.03 -4.05 6.97
CA GLY A 458 44.69 -5.22 6.18
C GLY A 458 44.22 -4.87 4.77
N SER A 459 43.34 -3.87 4.64
CA SER A 459 42.89 -3.36 3.35
C SER A 459 42.24 -1.97 3.47
N ILE A 460 42.26 -1.21 2.37
CA ILE A 460 41.54 0.06 2.21
C ILE A 460 40.62 -0.07 1.01
N ARG A 461 39.29 0.10 1.22
CA ARG A 461 38.33 0.18 0.14
C ARG A 461 37.82 1.61 0.01
N ILE A 462 37.95 2.18 -1.20
CA ILE A 462 37.34 3.44 -1.59
C ILE A 462 36.15 3.12 -2.47
N TYR A 463 35.03 3.77 -2.23
CA TYR A 463 33.84 3.54 -3.04
C TYR A 463 33.03 4.82 -3.26
N VAL A 464 32.27 4.81 -4.34
CA VAL A 464 31.26 5.82 -4.67
C VAL A 464 29.94 5.11 -4.84
N ASN A 465 28.90 5.61 -4.21
CA ASN A 465 27.55 5.14 -4.47
C ASN A 465 26.60 6.27 -4.80
N GLY A 466 25.58 5.92 -5.55
CA GLY A 466 24.49 6.83 -5.89
C GLY A 466 23.15 6.15 -5.71
N SER A 467 22.17 6.91 -5.21
CA SER A 467 20.80 6.42 -5.01
C SER A 467 19.80 7.21 -5.84
N ASN A 468 18.75 6.51 -6.34
CA ASN A 468 17.64 7.08 -7.12
C ASN A 468 18.12 7.83 -8.38
N LEU A 469 19.06 7.25 -9.12
CA LEU A 469 19.78 7.94 -10.18
C LEU A 469 18.94 8.20 -11.42
N LEU A 470 18.18 7.20 -11.87
CA LEU A 470 17.35 7.26 -13.06
C LEU A 470 15.99 6.64 -12.78
N THR A 471 14.94 7.26 -13.31
CA THR A 471 13.58 6.74 -13.23
C THR A 471 12.93 6.84 -14.61
N TRP A 472 12.37 5.73 -15.06
CA TRP A 472 11.58 5.65 -16.30
C TRP A 472 10.12 5.45 -15.89
N THR A 473 9.26 6.36 -16.30
CA THR A 473 7.81 6.37 -16.02
C THR A 473 7.11 7.26 -17.03
N ASP A 474 5.84 6.99 -17.27
CA ASP A 474 4.98 7.80 -18.15
C ASP A 474 4.18 8.88 -17.40
N MET A 475 4.38 9.01 -16.10
CA MET A 475 3.71 10.03 -15.29
C MET A 475 4.09 11.45 -15.73
N LEU A 476 3.20 12.40 -15.47
CA LEU A 476 3.45 13.83 -15.70
C LEU A 476 4.72 14.29 -14.96
N PRO A 477 5.52 15.17 -15.59
CA PRO A 477 6.75 15.67 -14.97
C PRO A 477 6.53 16.32 -13.60
N GLY A 478 7.45 16.05 -12.68
CA GLY A 478 7.42 16.58 -11.31
C GLY A 478 6.78 15.67 -10.28
N GLN A 479 6.24 14.54 -10.70
CA GLN A 479 5.73 13.50 -9.81
C GLN A 479 6.75 12.38 -9.63
N ASP A 480 6.66 11.66 -8.53
CA ASP A 480 7.49 10.49 -8.25
C ASP A 480 6.61 9.25 -8.08
N PRO A 481 6.79 8.21 -8.91
CA PRO A 481 5.93 7.02 -8.88
C PRO A 481 6.04 6.18 -7.61
N GLU A 482 7.12 6.31 -6.83
CA GLU A 482 7.23 5.63 -5.52
C GLU A 482 6.42 6.35 -4.42
N VAL A 483 6.09 7.60 -4.65
CA VAL A 483 5.38 8.44 -3.67
C VAL A 483 3.99 8.70 -4.21
N ALA A 484 3.14 7.66 -4.17
CA ALA A 484 1.78 7.74 -4.67
C ALA A 484 0.94 8.74 -3.86
N ASN A 485 0.22 9.61 -4.56
CA ASN A 485 -0.83 10.40 -3.95
C ASN A 485 -2.03 9.50 -3.68
N ALA A 486 -2.37 9.33 -2.42
CA ALA A 486 -3.56 8.61 -2.00
C ALA A 486 -4.85 9.40 -2.30
N GLY A 487 -5.11 9.68 -3.58
CA GLY A 487 -6.29 10.41 -4.03
C GLY A 487 -6.05 11.90 -4.30
N VAL A 488 -7.10 12.60 -4.72
CA VAL A 488 -7.08 14.03 -5.05
C VAL A 488 -6.91 14.86 -3.78
N THR A 489 -5.72 14.86 -3.22
CA THR A 489 -5.37 15.68 -2.07
C THR A 489 -4.69 16.99 -2.52
N ASN A 490 -4.72 17.99 -1.67
CA ASN A 490 -4.04 19.27 -1.92
C ASN A 490 -2.55 19.22 -1.53
N SER A 491 -2.05 18.07 -1.07
CA SER A 491 -0.66 17.90 -0.67
C SER A 491 0.08 17.03 -1.67
N GLU A 492 1.20 17.52 -2.15
CA GLU A 492 2.12 16.72 -2.94
C GLU A 492 3.28 16.27 -2.09
N PRO A 493 3.55 14.96 -2.09
CA PRO A 493 4.73 14.46 -1.44
C PRO A 493 5.98 14.94 -2.17
N TYR A 494 7.03 15.23 -1.42
CA TYR A 494 8.31 15.62 -2.00
C TYR A 494 8.93 14.42 -2.76
N PRO A 495 9.39 14.59 -4.00
CA PRO A 495 10.01 13.51 -4.76
C PRO A 495 11.23 12.93 -4.07
N VAL A 496 11.49 11.65 -4.28
CA VAL A 496 12.66 10.99 -3.73
C VAL A 496 13.94 11.64 -4.24
N THR A 497 14.83 12.02 -3.33
CA THR A 497 16.07 12.73 -3.66
C THR A 497 17.09 11.81 -4.30
N ARG A 498 17.86 12.37 -5.23
CA ARG A 498 19.05 11.74 -5.78
C ARG A 498 20.24 12.04 -4.87
N VAL A 499 20.94 11.01 -4.42
CA VAL A 499 22.03 11.14 -3.45
C VAL A 499 23.30 10.49 -4.00
N PHE A 500 24.42 11.15 -3.83
CA PHE A 500 25.75 10.61 -4.12
C PHE A 500 26.59 10.62 -2.84
N ASN A 501 27.21 9.49 -2.52
CA ASN A 501 28.08 9.34 -1.37
C ASN A 501 29.47 8.85 -1.81
N PHE A 502 30.47 9.32 -1.09
CA PHE A 502 31.85 8.84 -1.19
C PHE A 502 32.24 8.21 0.14
N GLY A 503 32.78 7.03 0.11
CA GLY A 503 33.10 6.29 1.32
C GLY A 503 34.50 5.67 1.31
N LEU A 504 35.02 5.51 2.51
CA LEU A 504 36.32 4.88 2.79
C LEU A 504 36.11 3.85 3.90
N ASN A 505 36.47 2.60 3.64
CA ASN A 505 36.54 1.54 4.64
C ASN A 505 37.99 1.13 4.84
N VAL A 506 38.44 1.14 6.09
CA VAL A 506 39.78 0.69 6.47
C VAL A 506 39.64 -0.50 7.40
N ASN A 507 40.23 -1.63 7.03
CA ASN A 507 40.34 -2.83 7.85
C ASN A 507 41.74 -2.97 8.37
N PHE A 508 41.89 -3.14 9.67
CA PHE A 508 43.14 -3.28 10.38
C PHE A 508 43.51 -4.74 10.63
#